data_6b3e36e0ce56d807c7ea3c001ed9ebb0
#
_entry.id   6b3e36e0ce56d807c7ea3c001ed9ebb0
#
_cell.length_a   1.000
_cell.length_b   1.000
_cell.length_c   1.000
_cell.angle_alpha   90.00
_cell.angle_beta   90.00
_cell.angle_gamma   90.00
#
_symmetry.space_group_name_H-M   'P 1'
#
loop_
_entity.id
_entity.type
_entity.pdbx_description
1 polymer ?
#
loop_
_entity_poly.entity_id
_entity_poly.type
_entity_poly.pdbx_seq_one_letter_code
_entity_poly.pdbx_strand_id
1 'polypeptide(L)'
;VTVRIGAEEEFHVVDVESGRLVPRAGTLLDGLGEPGFGRELQQTAVESNSRVHDTLEGLFADLSATRRRLDAAAARLGLAVVAAGTVPLASVTSRAVTADTRFRRMADDYRRVADEQLICSAQIHVDVPDRDSAVRAMCLVSPWLPPLLALTASSPFWLGADTGYASWRTMLWQRWPTAGPAGCYGSAADYDAAMAELIDSGVISDTGMLYHDVRPSAHQCTLELRICDACPRTETVVLVAGLFRALVRDALGRLERGAEPGCDGHHEWLRAAAWRAARSGIEGRLVDPATRRGAPAPVVLRGMLRRLRPALEASGDFTAVRTLLDEALAAGSAARRLRRAAREENLLAVTDLLAAETRGERLAPRAAHRRRRPARAPGAGRAARAHVHSASAPGTPG
;
A
#
# COMPACT_ATOMS: atom_id res chain seq x y z
N VAL A 1 -9.13 -27.93 10.29
CA VAL A 1 -9.82 -26.67 10.64
C VAL A 1 -9.63 -25.70 9.51
N THR A 2 -10.71 -25.10 8.99
CA THR A 2 -10.64 -24.05 7.97
C THR A 2 -10.09 -22.78 8.62
N VAL A 3 -9.01 -22.24 8.07
CA VAL A 3 -8.43 -20.96 8.51
C VAL A 3 -9.08 -19.86 7.69
N ARG A 4 -9.94 -19.05 8.33
CA ARG A 4 -10.69 -17.98 7.68
C ARG A 4 -9.83 -16.74 7.49
N ILE A 5 -10.30 -15.87 6.62
CA ILE A 5 -9.62 -14.62 6.25
C ILE A 5 -10.60 -13.44 6.24
N GLY A 6 -10.07 -12.27 6.54
CA GLY A 6 -10.71 -10.98 6.36
C GLY A 6 -9.69 -9.96 5.85
N ALA A 7 -10.18 -8.84 5.37
CA ALA A 7 -9.33 -7.73 4.93
C ALA A 7 -9.91 -6.39 5.35
N GLU A 8 -9.03 -5.47 5.72
CA GLU A 8 -9.31 -4.06 5.88
C GLU A 8 -8.66 -3.32 4.71
N GLU A 9 -9.37 -2.41 4.10
CA GLU A 9 -8.87 -1.59 3.01
C GLU A 9 -9.05 -0.11 3.32
N GLU A 10 -7.99 0.65 3.18
CA GLU A 10 -8.02 2.10 3.27
C GLU A 10 -8.03 2.72 1.88
N PHE A 11 -8.78 3.82 1.73
CA PHE A 11 -8.95 4.53 0.46
C PHE A 11 -8.73 6.01 0.65
N HIS A 12 -7.94 6.61 -0.21
CA HIS A 12 -7.85 8.06 -0.34
C HIS A 12 -9.11 8.63 -0.97
N VAL A 13 -9.57 9.79 -0.47
CA VAL A 13 -10.68 10.56 -1.05
C VAL A 13 -10.09 11.66 -1.91
N VAL A 14 -10.40 11.64 -3.20
CA VAL A 14 -9.90 12.61 -4.18
C VAL A 14 -11.04 13.34 -4.89
N ASP A 15 -10.81 14.59 -5.24
CA ASP A 15 -11.70 15.37 -6.09
C ASP A 15 -11.53 14.94 -7.55
N VAL A 16 -12.61 14.65 -8.25
CA VAL A 16 -12.59 14.08 -9.61
C VAL A 16 -11.99 15.03 -10.64
N GLU A 17 -12.24 16.36 -10.53
CA GLU A 17 -11.80 17.31 -11.54
C GLU A 17 -10.30 17.62 -11.42
N SER A 18 -9.84 17.80 -10.18
CA SER A 18 -8.44 18.18 -9.91
C SER A 18 -7.52 17.00 -9.65
N GLY A 19 -8.05 15.82 -9.37
CA GLY A 19 -7.31 14.64 -8.92
C GLY A 19 -6.63 14.81 -7.56
N ARG A 20 -6.97 15.87 -6.81
CA ARG A 20 -6.31 16.21 -5.54
C ARG A 20 -6.95 15.48 -4.37
N LEU A 21 -6.10 15.13 -3.42
CA LEU A 21 -6.52 14.61 -2.11
C LEU A 21 -7.31 15.69 -1.36
N VAL A 22 -8.51 15.35 -0.87
CA VAL A 22 -9.41 16.30 -0.19
C VAL A 22 -9.95 15.74 1.14
N PRO A 23 -10.11 16.58 2.20
CA PRO A 23 -10.53 16.16 3.53
C PRO A 23 -12.07 16.04 3.62
N ARG A 24 -12.66 15.12 2.85
CA ARG A 24 -14.12 14.93 2.76
C ARG A 24 -14.60 13.52 3.15
N ALA A 25 -13.78 12.76 3.86
CA ALA A 25 -14.13 11.42 4.34
C ALA A 25 -15.40 11.42 5.21
N GLY A 26 -15.53 12.40 6.12
CA GLY A 26 -16.75 12.53 6.94
C GLY A 26 -18.03 12.66 6.11
N THR A 27 -18.04 13.56 5.13
CA THR A 27 -19.20 13.74 4.22
C THR A 27 -19.52 12.48 3.42
N LEU A 28 -18.48 11.74 3.00
CA LEU A 28 -18.66 10.48 2.27
C LEU A 28 -19.30 9.41 3.17
N LEU A 29 -18.78 9.26 4.40
CA LEU A 29 -19.28 8.27 5.36
C LEU A 29 -20.71 8.56 5.83
N ASP A 30 -21.04 9.85 6.05
CA ASP A 30 -22.41 10.27 6.41
C ASP A 30 -23.42 9.90 5.30
N GLY A 31 -22.98 9.88 4.03
CA GLY A 31 -23.79 9.46 2.89
C GLY A 31 -23.94 7.94 2.71
N LEU A 32 -23.08 7.14 3.35
CA LEU A 32 -23.14 5.68 3.30
C LEU A 32 -24.08 5.10 4.35
N GLY A 33 -24.05 5.63 5.60
CA GLY A 33 -24.97 5.24 6.69
C GLY A 33 -24.91 3.76 7.11
N GLU A 34 -23.86 3.03 6.72
CA GLU A 34 -23.75 1.57 6.91
C GLU A 34 -22.58 1.20 7.81
N PRO A 35 -22.71 0.11 8.62
CA PRO A 35 -21.58 -0.46 9.33
C PRO A 35 -20.54 -1.03 8.36
N GLY A 36 -19.27 -1.10 8.81
CA GLY A 36 -18.16 -1.64 8.00
C GLY A 36 -17.32 -0.58 7.29
N PHE A 37 -17.64 0.71 7.49
CA PHE A 37 -16.78 1.83 7.07
C PHE A 37 -16.34 2.65 8.28
N GLY A 38 -15.07 3.04 8.29
CA GLY A 38 -14.40 3.74 9.38
C GLY A 38 -13.76 5.06 8.97
N ARG A 39 -13.51 5.89 9.99
CA ARG A 39 -12.75 7.13 9.87
C ARG A 39 -11.29 6.86 10.20
N GLU A 40 -10.40 7.50 9.47
CA GLU A 40 -8.96 7.47 9.70
C GLU A 40 -8.45 8.73 10.41
N LEU A 41 -7.16 8.71 10.81
CA LEU A 41 -6.46 9.86 11.40
C LEU A 41 -6.67 11.13 10.57
N GLN A 42 -6.59 11.01 9.26
CA GLN A 42 -6.80 12.13 8.33
C GLN A 42 -8.17 12.02 7.66
N GLN A 43 -8.92 13.12 7.60
CA GLN A 43 -10.20 13.20 6.89
C GLN A 43 -10.08 13.05 5.36
N THR A 44 -8.89 12.73 4.88
CA THR A 44 -8.60 12.44 3.47
C THR A 44 -8.65 10.95 3.15
N ALA A 45 -8.93 10.10 4.15
CA ALA A 45 -9.00 8.66 3.98
C ALA A 45 -10.23 8.07 4.70
N VAL A 46 -10.72 6.96 4.14
CA VAL A 46 -11.76 6.11 4.74
C VAL A 46 -11.26 4.68 4.77
N GLU A 47 -11.70 3.94 5.79
CA GLU A 47 -11.45 2.50 5.93
C GLU A 47 -12.70 1.70 5.63
N SER A 48 -12.55 0.51 5.09
CA SER A 48 -13.60 -0.50 5.01
C SER A 48 -13.13 -1.84 5.52
N ASN A 49 -14.04 -2.55 6.19
CA ASN A 49 -13.81 -3.87 6.72
C ASN A 49 -14.63 -4.90 5.95
N SER A 50 -14.00 -5.97 5.45
CA SER A 50 -14.71 -7.10 4.86
C SER A 50 -15.38 -7.93 5.94
N ARG A 51 -16.31 -8.79 5.53
CA ARG A 51 -16.74 -9.92 6.36
C ARG A 51 -15.62 -10.96 6.43
N VAL A 52 -15.82 -11.96 7.28
CA VAL A 52 -14.93 -13.12 7.40
C VAL A 52 -15.31 -14.16 6.35
N HIS A 53 -14.32 -14.69 5.63
CA HIS A 53 -14.51 -15.62 4.51
C HIS A 53 -13.67 -16.89 4.66
N ASP A 54 -14.24 -18.01 4.22
CA ASP A 54 -13.54 -19.28 4.11
C ASP A 54 -12.73 -19.40 2.82
N THR A 55 -13.13 -18.67 1.78
CA THR A 55 -12.56 -18.78 0.43
C THR A 55 -12.05 -17.44 -0.10
N LEU A 56 -11.04 -17.48 -0.98
CA LEU A 56 -10.53 -16.30 -1.69
C LEU A 56 -11.57 -15.69 -2.64
N GLU A 57 -12.44 -16.52 -3.21
CA GLU A 57 -13.53 -16.07 -4.11
C GLU A 57 -14.57 -15.26 -3.32
N GLY A 58 -14.95 -15.72 -2.13
CA GLY A 58 -15.85 -14.99 -1.23
C GLY A 58 -15.27 -13.64 -0.81
N LEU A 59 -13.98 -13.60 -0.46
CA LEU A 59 -13.28 -12.36 -0.15
C LEU A 59 -13.25 -11.41 -1.35
N PHE A 60 -12.92 -11.90 -2.55
CA PHE A 60 -12.92 -11.11 -3.78
C PHE A 60 -14.28 -10.48 -4.08
N ALA A 61 -15.34 -11.26 -3.96
CA ALA A 61 -16.71 -10.80 -4.22
C ALA A 61 -17.13 -9.69 -3.22
N ASP A 62 -16.80 -9.86 -1.95
CA ASP A 62 -17.12 -8.91 -0.87
C ASP A 62 -16.37 -7.59 -1.04
N LEU A 63 -15.04 -7.64 -1.22
CA LEU A 63 -14.21 -6.45 -1.47
C LEU A 63 -14.69 -5.69 -2.71
N SER A 64 -14.95 -6.42 -3.82
CA SER A 64 -15.44 -5.81 -5.06
C SER A 64 -16.81 -5.15 -4.89
N ALA A 65 -17.71 -5.74 -4.10
CA ALA A 65 -19.02 -5.15 -3.80
C ALA A 65 -18.88 -3.90 -2.92
N THR A 66 -18.01 -3.95 -1.90
CA THR A 66 -17.72 -2.83 -1.00
C THR A 66 -17.13 -1.65 -1.74
N ARG A 67 -16.12 -1.87 -2.61
CA ARG A 67 -15.54 -0.83 -3.45
C ARG A 67 -16.56 -0.17 -4.38
N ARG A 68 -17.46 -0.94 -5.02
CA ARG A 68 -18.54 -0.36 -5.84
C ARG A 68 -19.50 0.51 -5.05
N ARG A 69 -19.86 0.11 -3.82
CA ARG A 69 -20.74 0.94 -2.94
C ARG A 69 -20.06 2.25 -2.57
N LEU A 70 -18.78 2.18 -2.18
CA LEU A 70 -18.00 3.34 -1.80
C LEU A 70 -17.80 4.31 -2.98
N ASP A 71 -17.50 3.79 -4.16
CA ASP A 71 -17.37 4.58 -5.39
C ASP A 71 -18.69 5.26 -5.79
N ALA A 72 -19.83 4.53 -5.73
CA ALA A 72 -21.14 5.09 -6.03
C ALA A 72 -21.53 6.22 -5.04
N ALA A 73 -21.13 6.12 -3.77
CA ALA A 73 -21.34 7.17 -2.79
C ALA A 73 -20.46 8.40 -3.07
N ALA A 74 -19.19 8.17 -3.39
CA ALA A 74 -18.25 9.23 -3.72
C ALA A 74 -18.65 9.99 -4.99
N ALA A 75 -19.07 9.29 -6.03
CA ALA A 75 -19.51 9.88 -7.30
C ALA A 75 -20.64 10.91 -7.14
N ARG A 76 -21.59 10.67 -6.23
CA ARG A 76 -22.68 11.63 -5.93
C ARG A 76 -22.18 12.96 -5.34
N LEU A 77 -20.97 12.97 -4.83
CA LEU A 77 -20.33 14.13 -4.20
C LEU A 77 -19.27 14.81 -5.09
N GLY A 78 -19.10 14.36 -6.35
CA GLY A 78 -18.02 14.79 -7.23
C GLY A 78 -16.64 14.30 -6.75
N LEU A 79 -16.62 13.20 -6.01
CA LEU A 79 -15.42 12.58 -5.46
C LEU A 79 -15.17 11.22 -6.10
N ALA A 80 -13.94 10.75 -5.98
CA ALA A 80 -13.57 9.37 -6.22
C ALA A 80 -12.81 8.82 -5.00
N VAL A 81 -12.83 7.50 -4.84
CA VAL A 81 -12.00 6.80 -3.88
C VAL A 81 -10.93 6.02 -4.62
N VAL A 82 -9.70 6.04 -4.09
CA VAL A 82 -8.56 5.36 -4.70
C VAL A 82 -7.80 4.55 -3.68
N ALA A 83 -7.59 3.27 -3.97
CA ALA A 83 -6.76 2.36 -3.19
C ALA A 83 -5.31 2.44 -3.70
N ALA A 84 -4.46 3.17 -3.01
CA ALA A 84 -3.02 3.27 -3.28
C ALA A 84 -2.28 3.64 -2.00
N GLY A 85 -1.02 3.26 -1.87
CA GLY A 85 -0.24 3.62 -0.69
C GLY A 85 -0.07 5.14 -0.54
N THR A 86 0.01 5.89 -1.64
CA THR A 86 -0.04 7.36 -1.71
C THR A 86 -0.69 7.80 -3.01
N VAL A 87 -1.18 9.03 -3.06
CA VAL A 87 -1.68 9.66 -4.30
C VAL A 87 -0.72 10.74 -4.78
N PRO A 88 -0.58 10.95 -6.11
CA PRO A 88 0.41 11.88 -6.64
C PRO A 88 0.14 13.35 -6.29
N LEU A 89 -1.14 13.75 -6.30
CA LEU A 89 -1.56 15.14 -6.11
C LEU A 89 -2.01 15.41 -4.66
N ALA A 90 -1.24 14.88 -3.70
CA ALA A 90 -1.40 15.18 -2.28
C ALA A 90 -0.71 16.50 -1.91
N SER A 91 -1.22 17.16 -0.87
CA SER A 91 -0.60 18.32 -0.23
C SER A 91 -0.77 18.21 1.27
N VAL A 92 0.30 18.48 2.02
CA VAL A 92 0.25 18.50 3.49
C VAL A 92 -0.70 19.60 3.99
N THR A 93 -0.92 20.66 3.19
CA THR A 93 -1.87 21.72 3.51
C THR A 93 -3.34 21.31 3.38
N SER A 94 -3.64 20.23 2.66
CA SER A 94 -5.01 19.69 2.52
C SER A 94 -5.38 18.69 3.60
N ARG A 95 -4.46 18.38 4.51
CA ARG A 95 -4.73 17.50 5.64
C ARG A 95 -5.76 18.12 6.58
N ALA A 96 -6.56 17.27 7.15
CA ALA A 96 -7.41 17.63 8.28
C ALA A 96 -7.50 16.43 9.22
N VAL A 97 -7.04 16.60 10.43
CA VAL A 97 -7.14 15.57 11.47
C VAL A 97 -8.61 15.36 11.81
N THR A 98 -9.02 14.12 11.88
CA THR A 98 -10.37 13.74 12.27
C THR A 98 -10.68 14.24 13.68
N ALA A 99 -11.91 14.78 13.89
CA ALA A 99 -12.34 15.39 15.14
C ALA A 99 -12.63 14.32 16.23
N ASP A 100 -11.61 13.56 16.56
CA ASP A 100 -11.60 12.51 17.58
C ASP A 100 -10.52 12.83 18.61
N THR A 101 -10.76 12.54 19.90
CA THR A 101 -9.82 12.86 21.00
C THR A 101 -8.51 12.11 20.85
N ARG A 102 -8.55 10.82 20.48
CA ARG A 102 -7.37 9.99 20.27
C ARG A 102 -6.53 10.52 19.10
N PHE A 103 -7.15 10.85 17.98
CA PHE A 103 -6.45 11.36 16.80
C PHE A 103 -5.85 12.76 17.01
N ARG A 104 -6.53 13.63 17.77
CA ARG A 104 -5.95 14.93 18.14
C ARG A 104 -4.70 14.75 19.00
N ARG A 105 -4.76 13.88 20.02
CA ARG A 105 -3.59 13.55 20.85
C ARG A 105 -2.45 13.01 19.98
N MET A 106 -2.70 12.07 19.09
CA MET A 106 -1.67 11.58 18.17
C MET A 106 -1.06 12.70 17.33
N ALA A 107 -1.87 13.64 16.81
CA ALA A 107 -1.36 14.77 16.05
C ALA A 107 -0.50 15.68 16.90
N ASP A 108 -0.86 15.90 18.18
CA ASP A 108 -0.08 16.70 19.13
C ASP A 108 1.23 16.04 19.52
N ASP A 109 1.25 14.75 19.75
CA ASP A 109 2.44 14.00 20.17
C ASP A 109 3.44 13.82 19.01
N TYR A 110 2.95 13.48 17.80
CA TYR A 110 3.80 13.09 16.66
C TYR A 110 4.01 14.19 15.61
N ARG A 111 3.31 15.33 15.74
CA ARG A 111 3.55 16.55 14.94
C ARG A 111 3.66 16.24 13.43
N ARG A 112 4.81 16.53 12.84
CA ARG A 112 5.05 16.40 11.40
C ARG A 112 4.86 14.98 10.89
N VAL A 113 5.12 13.95 11.68
CA VAL A 113 4.89 12.55 11.30
C VAL A 113 3.40 12.29 11.09
N ALA A 114 2.55 12.77 12.03
CA ALA A 114 1.10 12.67 11.91
C ALA A 114 0.55 13.57 10.79
N ASP A 115 1.11 14.77 10.61
CA ASP A 115 0.73 15.69 9.53
C ASP A 115 0.91 15.10 8.14
N GLU A 116 1.97 14.34 7.95
CA GLU A 116 2.30 13.69 6.68
C GLU A 116 1.77 12.26 6.57
N GLN A 117 0.89 11.83 7.48
CA GLN A 117 0.20 10.54 7.41
C GLN A 117 -0.90 10.55 6.32
N LEU A 118 -0.50 10.82 5.08
CA LEU A 118 -1.35 10.80 3.90
C LEU A 118 -1.09 9.51 3.11
N ILE A 119 -1.26 8.39 3.79
CA ILE A 119 -0.99 7.05 3.26
C ILE A 119 -2.18 6.13 3.53
N CYS A 120 -2.32 5.10 2.70
CA CYS A 120 -3.34 4.05 2.85
C CYS A 120 -2.74 2.65 2.71
N SER A 121 -3.30 1.69 3.43
CA SER A 121 -2.88 0.29 3.47
C SER A 121 -3.99 -0.69 3.11
N ALA A 122 -3.58 -1.92 2.83
CA ALA A 122 -4.45 -3.09 2.89
C ALA A 122 -3.93 -3.99 4.01
N GLN A 123 -4.82 -4.39 4.92
CA GLN A 123 -4.50 -5.24 6.07
C GLN A 123 -5.24 -6.56 5.89
N ILE A 124 -4.58 -7.68 6.20
CA ILE A 124 -5.16 -9.01 6.05
C ILE A 124 -5.16 -9.71 7.38
N HIS A 125 -6.32 -10.16 7.79
CA HIS A 125 -6.52 -10.96 9.00
C HIS A 125 -6.65 -12.44 8.66
N VAL A 126 -5.93 -13.27 9.39
CA VAL A 126 -5.96 -14.74 9.25
C VAL A 126 -6.19 -15.35 10.62
N ASP A 127 -7.21 -16.21 10.73
CA ASP A 127 -7.53 -16.92 11.99
C ASP A 127 -6.32 -17.70 12.52
N VAL A 128 -6.16 -17.65 13.82
CA VAL A 128 -5.20 -18.46 14.58
C VAL A 128 -5.92 -19.12 15.77
N PRO A 129 -5.42 -20.27 16.29
CA PRO A 129 -6.09 -20.97 17.38
C PRO A 129 -6.18 -20.15 18.67
N ASP A 130 -5.12 -19.45 18.99
CA ASP A 130 -4.98 -18.66 20.22
C ASP A 130 -3.90 -17.57 20.07
N ARG A 131 -3.76 -16.73 21.10
CA ARG A 131 -2.83 -15.60 21.09
C ARG A 131 -1.36 -16.03 21.16
N ASP A 132 -1.04 -17.11 21.86
CA ASP A 132 0.33 -17.66 21.88
C ASP A 132 0.75 -18.13 20.49
N SER A 133 -0.14 -18.84 19.80
CA SER A 133 0.06 -19.27 18.42
C SER A 133 0.26 -18.07 17.49
N ALA A 134 -0.51 -16.97 17.66
CA ALA A 134 -0.34 -15.74 16.88
C ALA A 134 1.05 -15.13 17.08
N VAL A 135 1.48 -14.95 18.32
CA VAL A 135 2.77 -14.35 18.68
C VAL A 135 3.93 -15.19 18.15
N ARG A 136 3.87 -16.51 18.31
CA ARG A 136 4.92 -17.41 17.83
C ARG A 136 4.95 -17.51 16.29
N ALA A 137 3.77 -17.55 15.64
CA ALA A 137 3.67 -17.56 14.18
C ALA A 137 4.18 -16.24 13.58
N MET A 138 3.96 -15.10 14.23
CA MET A 138 4.45 -13.78 13.81
C MET A 138 5.96 -13.80 13.51
N CYS A 139 6.77 -14.41 14.36
CA CYS A 139 8.20 -14.56 14.15
C CYS A 139 8.51 -15.38 12.88
N LEU A 140 7.79 -16.49 12.66
CA LEU A 140 8.04 -17.42 11.54
C LEU A 140 7.61 -16.86 10.18
N VAL A 141 6.60 -15.97 10.13
CA VAL A 141 6.13 -15.35 8.90
C VAL A 141 6.92 -14.09 8.52
N SER A 142 7.48 -13.39 9.52
CA SER A 142 8.16 -12.09 9.32
C SER A 142 9.21 -12.08 8.20
N PRO A 143 10.06 -13.11 7.99
CA PRO A 143 11.01 -13.14 6.88
C PRO A 143 10.37 -13.09 5.49
N TRP A 144 9.11 -13.52 5.37
CA TRP A 144 8.37 -13.64 4.10
C TRP A 144 7.50 -12.43 3.78
N LEU A 145 7.45 -11.40 4.64
CA LEU A 145 6.63 -10.21 4.43
C LEU A 145 7.17 -9.27 3.36
N PRO A 146 8.50 -9.02 3.21
CA PRO A 146 9.01 -8.14 2.18
C PRO A 146 8.62 -8.53 0.73
N PRO A 147 8.54 -9.82 0.33
CA PRO A 147 7.95 -10.21 -0.95
C PRO A 147 6.48 -9.80 -1.12
N LEU A 148 5.66 -9.81 -0.05
CA LEU A 148 4.27 -9.35 -0.09
C LEU A 148 4.19 -7.84 -0.29
N LEU A 149 5.03 -7.07 0.40
CA LEU A 149 5.17 -5.63 0.17
C LEU A 149 5.51 -5.32 -1.30
N ALA A 150 6.44 -6.07 -1.90
CA ALA A 150 6.80 -5.86 -3.30
C ALA A 150 5.63 -6.07 -4.26
N LEU A 151 4.74 -7.04 -3.98
CA LEU A 151 3.53 -7.30 -4.77
C LEU A 151 2.52 -6.15 -4.68
N THR A 152 2.39 -5.54 -3.49
CA THR A 152 1.40 -4.49 -3.22
C THR A 152 1.89 -3.08 -3.53
N ALA A 153 3.18 -2.88 -3.83
CA ALA A 153 3.79 -1.57 -4.04
C ALA A 153 3.03 -0.72 -5.06
N SER A 154 2.39 0.37 -4.57
CA SER A 154 1.45 1.21 -5.31
C SER A 154 1.64 2.71 -5.06
N SER A 155 2.77 3.12 -4.44
CA SER A 155 2.98 4.49 -3.99
C SER A 155 4.27 5.12 -4.53
N PRO A 156 4.43 5.26 -5.87
CA PRO A 156 5.65 5.78 -6.46
C PRO A 156 5.77 7.31 -6.40
N PHE A 157 4.66 8.02 -6.14
CA PHE A 157 4.61 9.48 -6.15
C PHE A 157 4.33 10.05 -4.77
N TRP A 158 4.95 11.18 -4.46
CA TRP A 158 4.73 11.95 -3.24
C TRP A 158 4.82 13.45 -3.52
N LEU A 159 3.78 14.21 -3.14
CA LEU A 159 3.69 15.67 -3.29
C LEU A 159 4.07 16.16 -4.70
N GLY A 160 3.57 15.49 -5.73
CA GLY A 160 3.79 15.86 -7.13
C GLY A 160 5.07 15.32 -7.76
N ALA A 161 5.92 14.60 -7.02
CA ALA A 161 7.20 14.10 -7.51
C ALA A 161 7.27 12.56 -7.54
N ASP A 162 7.98 11.99 -8.53
CA ASP A 162 8.37 10.58 -8.53
C ASP A 162 9.50 10.39 -7.51
N THR A 163 9.25 9.58 -6.50
CA THR A 163 10.18 9.33 -5.40
C THR A 163 11.33 8.38 -5.77
N GLY A 164 11.22 7.70 -6.91
CA GLY A 164 12.12 6.61 -7.28
C GLY A 164 11.85 5.28 -6.54
N TYR A 165 10.88 5.21 -5.61
CA TYR A 165 10.48 4.01 -4.87
C TYR A 165 9.20 3.42 -5.46
N ALA A 166 9.00 2.12 -5.33
CA ALA A 166 7.75 1.47 -5.68
C ALA A 166 6.71 1.62 -4.57
N SER A 167 7.15 1.60 -3.30
CA SER A 167 6.36 1.93 -2.12
C SER A 167 7.00 3.07 -1.33
N TRP A 168 6.57 4.30 -1.54
CA TRP A 168 6.94 5.44 -0.70
C TRP A 168 6.19 5.43 0.63
N ARG A 169 4.99 4.84 0.67
CA ARG A 169 4.24 4.60 1.91
C ARG A 169 5.12 3.96 2.98
N THR A 170 5.88 2.94 2.62
CA THR A 170 6.79 2.27 3.56
C THR A 170 7.78 3.25 4.19
N MET A 171 8.34 4.19 3.44
CA MET A 171 9.27 5.21 3.96
C MET A 171 8.57 6.20 4.90
N LEU A 172 7.33 6.55 4.61
CA LEU A 172 6.51 7.41 5.47
C LEU A 172 6.11 6.67 6.76
N TRP A 173 5.68 5.42 6.63
CA TRP A 173 5.25 4.58 7.75
C TRP A 173 6.39 4.29 8.73
N GLN A 174 7.59 4.03 8.26
CA GLN A 174 8.76 3.73 9.09
C GLN A 174 9.24 4.90 9.97
N ARG A 175 8.63 6.08 9.88
CA ARG A 175 8.88 7.21 10.78
C ARG A 175 8.15 7.07 12.12
N TRP A 176 7.12 6.21 12.20
CA TRP A 176 6.43 5.92 13.45
C TRP A 176 7.30 5.03 14.34
N PRO A 177 7.36 5.30 15.66
CA PRO A 177 8.32 4.65 16.56
C PRO A 177 8.23 3.11 16.59
N THR A 178 7.01 2.57 16.43
CA THR A 178 6.73 1.13 16.51
C THR A 178 6.62 0.46 15.15
N ALA A 179 6.86 1.20 14.05
CA ALA A 179 6.75 0.66 12.70
C ALA A 179 7.93 -0.25 12.33
N GLY A 180 7.64 -1.31 11.59
CA GLY A 180 8.64 -2.23 11.08
C GLY A 180 8.52 -3.64 11.63
N PRO A 181 9.59 -4.47 11.53
CA PRO A 181 9.56 -5.83 12.00
C PRO A 181 9.32 -5.91 13.51
N ALA A 182 8.38 -6.76 13.93
CA ALA A 182 8.21 -7.09 15.33
C ALA A 182 9.37 -7.96 15.84
N GLY A 183 9.60 -7.97 17.15
CA GLY A 183 10.47 -8.92 17.81
C GLY A 183 9.95 -10.36 17.75
N CYS A 184 10.78 -11.32 18.18
CA CYS A 184 10.34 -12.67 18.46
C CYS A 184 10.11 -12.82 19.96
N TYR A 185 8.95 -13.38 20.32
CA TYR A 185 8.53 -13.60 21.68
C TYR A 185 8.18 -15.07 21.87
N GLY A 186 8.48 -15.62 23.05
CA GLY A 186 8.21 -17.02 23.38
C GLY A 186 6.74 -17.27 23.64
N SER A 187 6.02 -16.29 24.18
CA SER A 187 4.62 -16.37 24.58
C SER A 187 3.86 -15.08 24.33
N ALA A 188 2.54 -15.12 24.41
CA ALA A 188 1.68 -13.94 24.42
C ALA A 188 1.97 -13.06 25.65
N ALA A 189 2.27 -13.66 26.80
CA ALA A 189 2.59 -12.93 28.01
C ALA A 189 3.87 -12.08 27.86
N ASP A 190 4.93 -12.62 27.23
CA ASP A 190 6.16 -11.89 26.94
C ASP A 190 5.91 -10.74 25.96
N TYR A 191 5.10 -10.99 24.93
CA TYR A 191 4.70 -9.96 23.97
C TYR A 191 3.90 -8.85 24.66
N ASP A 192 2.89 -9.21 25.45
CA ASP A 192 2.02 -8.24 26.13
C ASP A 192 2.79 -7.41 27.16
N ALA A 193 3.75 -8.03 27.89
CA ALA A 193 4.64 -7.32 28.79
C ALA A 193 5.52 -6.28 28.06
N ALA A 194 6.14 -6.66 26.94
CA ALA A 194 6.93 -5.74 26.12
C ALA A 194 6.09 -4.59 25.55
N MET A 195 4.82 -4.87 25.18
CA MET A 195 3.90 -3.82 24.71
C MET A 195 3.45 -2.88 25.82
N ALA A 196 3.24 -3.42 27.05
CA ALA A 196 2.96 -2.61 28.23
C ALA A 196 4.12 -1.63 28.55
N GLU A 197 5.37 -2.09 28.47
CA GLU A 197 6.55 -1.24 28.63
C GLU A 197 6.58 -0.07 27.63
N LEU A 198 6.18 -0.28 26.38
CA LEU A 198 6.09 0.79 25.38
C LEU A 198 5.01 1.83 25.74
N ILE A 199 3.89 1.38 26.30
CA ILE A 199 2.81 2.26 26.76
C ILE A 199 3.28 3.02 28.01
N ASP A 200 3.87 2.34 28.98
CA ASP A 200 4.37 2.94 30.24
C ASP A 200 5.50 3.95 29.98
N SER A 201 6.28 3.75 28.93
CA SER A 201 7.30 4.72 28.50
C SER A 201 6.70 6.03 27.94
N GLY A 202 5.41 6.06 27.64
CA GLY A 202 4.72 7.20 27.03
C GLY A 202 5.00 7.37 25.54
N VAL A 203 5.75 6.46 24.89
CA VAL A 203 6.02 6.52 23.45
C VAL A 203 4.77 6.25 22.63
N ILE A 204 3.89 5.37 23.11
CA ILE A 204 2.55 5.14 22.54
C ILE A 204 1.50 5.24 23.64
N SER A 205 0.28 5.61 23.27
CA SER A 205 -0.81 5.76 24.24
C SER A 205 -1.70 4.52 24.39
N ASP A 206 -1.69 3.62 23.41
CA ASP A 206 -2.50 2.41 23.39
C ASP A 206 -1.94 1.37 22.41
N THR A 207 -2.44 0.13 22.48
CA THR A 207 -2.01 -0.99 21.63
C THR A 207 -2.37 -0.81 20.15
N GLY A 208 -3.32 0.06 19.80
CA GLY A 208 -3.65 0.41 18.42
C GLY A 208 -2.49 1.13 17.71
N MET A 209 -1.54 1.70 18.48
CA MET A 209 -0.35 2.36 17.97
C MET A 209 0.87 1.41 17.79
N LEU A 210 0.66 0.12 17.89
CA LEU A 210 1.66 -0.90 17.54
C LEU A 210 1.65 -1.12 16.03
N TYR A 211 2.54 -0.44 15.34
CA TYR A 211 2.60 -0.37 13.88
C TYR A 211 3.54 -1.42 13.26
N HIS A 212 3.67 -2.58 13.89
CA HIS A 212 4.46 -3.68 13.35
C HIS A 212 3.98 -4.13 11.97
N ASP A 213 4.88 -4.62 11.13
CA ASP A 213 4.60 -5.16 9.79
C ASP A 213 3.59 -6.32 9.82
N VAL A 214 3.55 -7.05 10.94
CA VAL A 214 2.58 -8.08 11.29
C VAL A 214 2.43 -8.09 12.80
N ARG A 215 1.19 -8.30 13.30
CA ARG A 215 0.92 -8.36 14.76
C ARG A 215 -0.24 -9.28 15.09
N PRO A 216 -0.32 -9.80 16.32
CA PRO A 216 -1.56 -10.35 16.85
C PRO A 216 -2.62 -9.24 16.92
N SER A 217 -3.84 -9.50 16.44
CA SER A 217 -4.93 -8.54 16.60
C SER A 217 -5.27 -8.32 18.07
N ALA A 218 -5.62 -7.09 18.44
CA ALA A 218 -6.03 -6.75 19.80
C ALA A 218 -7.43 -7.24 20.14
N HIS A 219 -8.30 -7.41 19.14
CA HIS A 219 -9.73 -7.63 19.32
C HIS A 219 -10.23 -8.96 18.77
N GLN A 220 -9.43 -9.67 17.99
CA GLN A 220 -9.80 -10.90 17.29
C GLN A 220 -8.69 -11.95 17.43
N CYS A 221 -9.06 -13.25 17.40
CA CYS A 221 -8.06 -14.32 17.35
C CYS A 221 -7.49 -14.46 15.94
N THR A 222 -6.78 -13.42 15.48
CA THR A 222 -6.15 -13.38 14.15
C THR A 222 -4.71 -12.88 14.22
N LEU A 223 -3.91 -13.29 13.24
CA LEU A 223 -2.67 -12.62 12.89
C LEU A 223 -2.96 -11.62 11.77
N GLU A 224 -2.55 -10.37 11.96
CA GLU A 224 -2.85 -9.21 11.10
C GLU A 224 -1.59 -8.79 10.34
N LEU A 225 -1.65 -8.84 9.01
CA LEU A 225 -0.61 -8.34 8.11
C LEU A 225 -0.84 -6.85 7.83
N ARG A 226 0.19 -6.00 8.02
CA ARG A 226 0.09 -4.53 7.90
C ARG A 226 1.10 -3.90 6.95
N ILE A 227 2.10 -4.63 6.50
CA ILE A 227 3.21 -4.12 5.68
C ILE A 227 2.76 -3.56 4.31
N CYS A 228 1.58 -3.97 3.82
CA CYS A 228 1.14 -3.75 2.45
C CYS A 228 0.65 -2.33 2.18
N ASP A 229 0.98 -1.77 1.01
CA ASP A 229 0.28 -0.62 0.46
C ASP A 229 -1.20 -0.99 0.16
N ALA A 230 -2.11 -0.02 0.19
CA ALA A 230 -3.43 -0.21 -0.41
C ALA A 230 -3.29 -0.55 -1.90
N CYS A 231 -4.09 -1.50 -2.37
CA CYS A 231 -3.92 -2.07 -3.71
C CYS A 231 -4.99 -1.55 -4.67
N PRO A 232 -4.64 -0.91 -5.80
CA PRO A 232 -5.64 -0.47 -6.77
C PRO A 232 -6.52 -1.62 -7.27
N ARG A 233 -5.94 -2.79 -7.49
CA ARG A 233 -6.67 -3.98 -7.97
C ARG A 233 -7.03 -4.91 -6.83
N THR A 234 -8.30 -5.29 -6.74
CA THR A 234 -8.80 -6.27 -5.75
C THR A 234 -8.07 -7.61 -5.87
N GLU A 235 -7.71 -8.02 -7.08
CA GLU A 235 -6.94 -9.25 -7.34
C GLU A 235 -5.60 -9.28 -6.59
N THR A 236 -4.97 -8.13 -6.41
CA THR A 236 -3.71 -8.04 -5.65
C THR A 236 -3.93 -8.29 -4.16
N VAL A 237 -5.02 -7.74 -3.59
CA VAL A 237 -5.40 -8.00 -2.19
C VAL A 237 -5.66 -9.49 -1.97
N VAL A 238 -6.42 -10.11 -2.86
CA VAL A 238 -6.77 -11.54 -2.79
C VAL A 238 -5.54 -12.43 -2.95
N LEU A 239 -4.62 -12.08 -3.87
CA LEU A 239 -3.33 -12.77 -4.02
C LEU A 239 -2.54 -12.77 -2.72
N VAL A 240 -2.42 -11.60 -2.09
CA VAL A 240 -1.67 -11.44 -0.83
C VAL A 240 -2.39 -12.15 0.31
N ALA A 241 -3.73 -12.09 0.37
CA ALA A 241 -4.52 -12.82 1.37
C ALA A 241 -4.29 -14.34 1.27
N GLY A 242 -4.29 -14.90 0.07
CA GLY A 242 -4.00 -16.32 -0.15
C GLY A 242 -2.57 -16.71 0.25
N LEU A 243 -1.58 -15.89 -0.12
CA LEU A 243 -0.19 -16.12 0.26
C LEU A 243 0.01 -15.99 1.78
N PHE A 244 -0.59 -14.98 2.42
CA PHE A 244 -0.47 -14.77 3.85
C PHE A 244 -1.19 -15.87 4.65
N ARG A 245 -2.40 -16.30 4.23
CA ARG A 245 -3.07 -17.47 4.82
C ARG A 245 -2.20 -18.73 4.77
N ALA A 246 -1.55 -18.96 3.64
CA ALA A 246 -0.64 -20.09 3.49
C ALA A 246 0.61 -19.97 4.36
N LEU A 247 1.16 -18.77 4.54
CA LEU A 247 2.28 -18.51 5.47
C LEU A 247 1.91 -18.79 6.91
N VAL A 248 0.74 -18.34 7.35
CA VAL A 248 0.24 -18.58 8.71
C VAL A 248 0.00 -20.07 8.93
N ARG A 249 -0.63 -20.77 7.98
CA ARG A 249 -0.81 -22.24 8.07
C ARG A 249 0.51 -22.99 8.13
N ASP A 250 1.48 -22.63 7.28
CA ASP A 250 2.83 -23.24 7.34
C ASP A 250 3.50 -23.00 8.69
N ALA A 251 3.39 -21.77 9.22
CA ALA A 251 3.94 -21.41 10.52
C ALA A 251 3.30 -22.24 11.67
N LEU A 252 1.96 -22.28 11.72
CA LEU A 252 1.23 -23.07 12.72
C LEU A 252 1.60 -24.56 12.64
N GLY A 253 1.60 -25.16 11.45
CA GLY A 253 2.01 -26.56 11.28
C GLY A 253 3.47 -26.82 11.65
N ARG A 254 4.37 -25.85 11.54
CA ARG A 254 5.75 -25.94 12.04
C ARG A 254 5.79 -25.89 13.57
N LEU A 255 5.01 -25.00 14.20
CA LEU A 255 4.90 -24.92 15.66
C LEU A 255 4.35 -26.21 16.25
N GLU A 256 3.32 -26.82 15.64
CA GLU A 256 2.76 -28.12 16.03
C GLU A 256 3.81 -29.27 15.97
N ARG A 257 4.77 -29.17 15.07
CA ARG A 257 5.89 -30.10 14.94
C ARG A 257 7.10 -29.74 15.81
N GLY A 258 6.94 -28.83 16.77
CA GLY A 258 7.97 -28.46 17.74
C GLY A 258 9.00 -27.44 17.20
N ALA A 259 8.71 -26.69 16.13
CA ALA A 259 9.58 -25.61 15.73
C ALA A 259 9.56 -24.46 16.75
N GLU A 260 10.72 -24.03 17.19
CA GLU A 260 10.83 -22.86 18.06
C GLU A 260 10.93 -21.58 17.24
N PRO A 261 10.18 -20.52 17.61
CA PRO A 261 10.36 -19.20 17.02
C PRO A 261 11.77 -18.68 17.35
N GLY A 262 12.52 -18.30 16.33
CA GLY A 262 13.84 -17.71 16.51
C GLY A 262 14.13 -16.74 15.39
N CYS A 263 14.57 -15.54 15.74
CA CYS A 263 14.95 -14.51 14.77
C CYS A 263 16.46 -14.27 14.73
N ASP A 264 17.26 -15.10 15.42
CA ASP A 264 18.73 -14.95 15.55
C ASP A 264 19.15 -13.57 16.07
N GLY A 265 18.21 -12.76 16.60
CA GLY A 265 18.43 -11.39 17.06
C GLY A 265 18.72 -10.37 15.94
N HIS A 266 18.69 -10.77 14.69
CA HIS A 266 19.09 -9.91 13.54
C HIS A 266 17.88 -9.32 12.82
N HIS A 267 17.31 -8.27 13.36
CA HIS A 267 16.19 -7.54 12.72
C HIS A 267 16.62 -6.63 11.57
N GLU A 268 17.91 -6.27 11.49
CA GLU A 268 18.44 -5.35 10.49
C GLU A 268 18.23 -5.86 9.07
N TRP A 269 18.39 -7.17 8.85
CA TRP A 269 18.18 -7.72 7.52
C TRP A 269 16.69 -7.69 7.10
N LEU A 270 15.74 -7.83 8.03
CA LEU A 270 14.30 -7.70 7.74
C LEU A 270 13.98 -6.27 7.30
N ARG A 271 14.50 -5.27 8.01
CA ARG A 271 14.38 -3.87 7.62
C ARG A 271 15.02 -3.60 6.26
N ALA A 272 16.21 -4.12 6.02
CA ALA A 272 16.90 -4.00 4.74
C ALA A 272 16.13 -4.70 3.60
N ALA A 273 15.53 -5.86 3.85
CA ALA A 273 14.70 -6.58 2.90
C ALA A 273 13.41 -5.81 2.58
N ALA A 274 12.72 -5.26 3.59
CA ALA A 274 11.56 -4.40 3.41
C ALA A 274 11.91 -3.13 2.62
N TRP A 275 13.02 -2.46 2.96
CA TRP A 275 13.52 -1.33 2.19
C TRP A 275 13.78 -1.70 0.72
N ARG A 276 14.42 -2.86 0.46
CA ARG A 276 14.67 -3.32 -0.91
C ARG A 276 13.38 -3.56 -1.67
N ALA A 277 12.37 -4.16 -1.04
CA ALA A 277 11.05 -4.38 -1.61
C ALA A 277 10.35 -3.05 -1.91
N ALA A 278 10.34 -2.11 -0.96
CA ALA A 278 9.77 -0.77 -1.13
C ALA A 278 10.48 0.01 -2.25
N ARG A 279 11.80 -0.09 -2.36
CA ARG A 279 12.58 0.61 -3.40
C ARG A 279 12.29 0.07 -4.79
N SER A 280 12.15 -1.23 -4.95
CA SER A 280 12.22 -1.88 -6.26
C SER A 280 10.91 -2.51 -6.73
N GLY A 281 9.98 -2.82 -5.83
CA GLY A 281 8.78 -3.60 -6.18
C GLY A 281 9.14 -4.95 -6.80
N ILE A 282 8.25 -5.46 -7.63
CA ILE A 282 8.47 -6.73 -8.35
C ILE A 282 9.33 -6.59 -9.62
N GLU A 283 9.69 -5.39 -10.03
CA GLU A 283 10.55 -5.11 -11.18
C GLU A 283 12.03 -5.29 -10.87
N GLY A 284 12.39 -5.29 -9.59
CA GLY A 284 13.79 -5.34 -9.18
C GLY A 284 14.21 -6.66 -8.55
N ARG A 285 15.23 -6.54 -7.71
CA ARG A 285 15.73 -7.65 -6.89
C ARG A 285 15.13 -7.56 -5.49
N LEU A 286 14.72 -8.70 -4.94
CA LEU A 286 14.33 -8.86 -3.54
C LEU A 286 15.39 -9.63 -2.78
N VAL A 287 15.39 -9.53 -1.47
CA VAL A 287 16.14 -10.46 -0.61
C VAL A 287 15.33 -11.74 -0.53
N ASP A 288 15.90 -12.85 -0.96
CA ASP A 288 15.27 -14.17 -0.83
C ASP A 288 15.32 -14.60 0.65
N PRO A 289 14.14 -14.80 1.30
CA PRO A 289 14.10 -15.15 2.71
C PRO A 289 14.78 -16.48 3.07
N ALA A 290 14.84 -17.42 2.12
CA ALA A 290 15.45 -18.74 2.35
C ALA A 290 17.00 -18.67 2.34
N THR A 291 17.56 -17.80 1.53
CA THR A 291 19.03 -17.72 1.33
C THR A 291 19.67 -16.45 1.89
N ARG A 292 18.86 -15.45 2.28
CA ARG A 292 19.24 -14.08 2.65
C ARG A 292 20.08 -13.37 1.56
N ARG A 293 19.96 -13.82 0.29
CA ARG A 293 20.66 -13.23 -0.88
C ARG A 293 19.69 -12.50 -1.79
N GLY A 294 20.19 -11.47 -2.46
CA GLY A 294 19.42 -10.75 -3.47
C GLY A 294 19.18 -11.64 -4.70
N ALA A 295 17.90 -11.75 -5.12
CA ALA A 295 17.51 -12.47 -6.35
C ALA A 295 16.45 -11.67 -7.12
N PRO A 296 16.22 -11.91 -8.43
CA PRO A 296 15.12 -11.31 -9.17
C PRO A 296 13.77 -11.58 -8.49
N ALA A 297 12.91 -10.56 -8.39
CA ALA A 297 11.61 -10.71 -7.71
C ALA A 297 10.78 -11.90 -8.20
N PRO A 298 10.66 -12.18 -9.53
CA PRO A 298 9.91 -13.34 -9.99
C PRO A 298 10.48 -14.69 -9.49
N VAL A 299 11.79 -14.78 -9.28
CA VAL A 299 12.45 -16.00 -8.76
C VAL A 299 12.08 -16.19 -7.30
N VAL A 300 12.13 -15.12 -6.48
CA VAL A 300 11.77 -15.15 -5.05
C VAL A 300 10.29 -15.50 -4.89
N LEU A 301 9.40 -14.83 -5.62
CA LEU A 301 7.95 -15.03 -5.52
C LEU A 301 7.51 -16.43 -5.98
N ARG A 302 8.07 -16.95 -7.07
CA ARG A 302 7.81 -18.34 -7.49
C ARG A 302 8.43 -19.35 -6.52
N GLY A 303 9.57 -19.01 -5.90
CA GLY A 303 10.17 -19.79 -4.81
C GLY A 303 9.24 -19.87 -3.61
N MET A 304 8.66 -18.74 -3.20
CA MET A 304 7.66 -18.66 -2.14
C MET A 304 6.42 -19.49 -2.46
N LEU A 305 5.88 -19.37 -3.68
CA LEU A 305 4.71 -20.16 -4.12
C LEU A 305 4.99 -21.68 -4.05
N ARG A 306 6.17 -22.13 -4.52
CA ARG A 306 6.56 -23.56 -4.41
C ARG A 306 6.66 -24.04 -2.98
N ARG A 307 7.27 -23.24 -2.10
CA ARG A 307 7.39 -23.55 -0.68
C ARG A 307 6.02 -23.68 -0.02
N LEU A 308 5.09 -22.78 -0.34
CA LEU A 308 3.76 -22.72 0.27
C LEU A 308 2.75 -23.66 -0.40
N ARG A 309 3.15 -24.40 -1.44
CA ARG A 309 2.24 -25.28 -2.19
C ARG A 309 1.43 -26.23 -1.29
N PRO A 310 2.02 -26.96 -0.30
CA PRO A 310 1.23 -27.85 0.54
C PRO A 310 0.14 -27.11 1.35
N ALA A 311 0.45 -25.93 1.88
CA ALA A 311 -0.50 -25.12 2.64
C ALA A 311 -1.61 -24.55 1.75
N LEU A 312 -1.27 -24.13 0.52
CA LEU A 312 -2.21 -23.62 -0.49
C LEU A 312 -3.13 -24.74 -1.00
N GLU A 313 -2.61 -25.95 -1.26
CA GLU A 313 -3.42 -27.11 -1.67
C GLU A 313 -4.37 -27.54 -0.54
N ALA A 314 -3.91 -27.51 0.71
CA ALA A 314 -4.75 -27.83 1.86
C ALA A 314 -5.88 -26.81 2.10
N SER A 315 -5.77 -25.59 1.57
CA SER A 315 -6.83 -24.57 1.58
C SER A 315 -7.66 -24.53 0.29
N GLY A 316 -7.28 -25.30 -0.74
CA GLY A 316 -7.89 -25.23 -2.08
C GLY A 316 -7.46 -24.01 -2.91
N ASP A 317 -6.48 -23.22 -2.44
CA ASP A 317 -6.11 -21.93 -3.03
C ASP A 317 -5.04 -21.99 -4.12
N PHE A 318 -4.33 -23.10 -4.25
CA PHE A 318 -3.10 -23.15 -5.07
C PHE A 318 -3.30 -22.67 -6.50
N THR A 319 -4.37 -23.12 -7.16
CA THR A 319 -4.63 -22.73 -8.56
C THR A 319 -4.93 -21.24 -8.68
N ALA A 320 -5.77 -20.69 -7.80
CA ALA A 320 -6.13 -19.27 -7.80
C ALA A 320 -4.91 -18.38 -7.53
N VAL A 321 -4.14 -18.69 -6.47
CA VAL A 321 -2.94 -17.92 -6.09
C VAL A 321 -1.87 -17.98 -7.17
N ARG A 322 -1.65 -19.14 -7.79
CA ARG A 322 -0.71 -19.28 -8.92
C ARG A 322 -1.12 -18.42 -10.11
N THR A 323 -2.38 -18.47 -10.50
CA THR A 323 -2.91 -17.68 -11.63
C THR A 323 -2.76 -16.18 -11.34
N LEU A 324 -3.19 -15.72 -10.16
CA LEU A 324 -3.08 -14.32 -9.77
C LEU A 324 -1.62 -13.84 -9.69
N LEU A 325 -0.70 -14.69 -9.24
CA LEU A 325 0.73 -14.38 -9.23
C LEU A 325 1.31 -14.25 -10.63
N ASP A 326 0.97 -15.17 -11.54
CA ASP A 326 1.45 -15.11 -12.93
C ASP A 326 0.88 -13.86 -13.65
N GLU A 327 -0.38 -13.50 -13.42
CA GLU A 327 -0.99 -12.26 -13.91
C GLU A 327 -0.32 -11.01 -13.35
N ALA A 328 -0.05 -10.98 -12.04
CA ALA A 328 0.65 -9.86 -11.39
C ALA A 328 2.06 -9.66 -11.94
N LEU A 329 2.81 -10.74 -12.14
CA LEU A 329 4.16 -10.69 -12.72
C LEU A 329 4.13 -10.24 -14.19
N ALA A 330 3.13 -10.63 -14.97
CA ALA A 330 2.97 -10.21 -16.36
C ALA A 330 2.56 -8.74 -16.48
N ALA A 331 1.64 -8.26 -15.62
CA ALA A 331 1.16 -6.89 -15.63
C ALA A 331 2.21 -5.89 -15.09
N GLY A 332 3.08 -6.34 -14.19
CA GLY A 332 3.96 -5.49 -13.39
C GLY A 332 3.25 -4.85 -12.19
N SER A 333 4.05 -4.25 -11.28
CA SER A 333 3.51 -3.58 -10.08
C SER A 333 2.57 -2.42 -10.44
N ALA A 334 1.72 -2.04 -9.49
CA ALA A 334 0.94 -0.81 -9.61
C ALA A 334 1.87 0.39 -9.81
N ALA A 335 2.96 0.49 -9.07
CA ALA A 335 3.95 1.57 -9.21
C ALA A 335 4.49 1.71 -10.65
N ARG A 336 4.77 0.59 -11.33
CA ARG A 336 5.19 0.60 -12.74
C ARG A 336 4.10 1.13 -13.66
N ARG A 337 2.84 0.70 -13.47
CA ARG A 337 1.70 1.14 -14.28
C ARG A 337 1.43 2.63 -14.09
N LEU A 338 1.46 3.10 -12.84
CA LEU A 338 1.27 4.52 -12.49
C LEU A 338 2.35 5.42 -13.11
N ARG A 339 3.63 5.00 -13.04
CA ARG A 339 4.72 5.71 -13.71
C ARG A 339 4.56 5.77 -15.23
N ARG A 340 4.00 4.71 -15.81
CA ARG A 340 3.70 4.71 -17.24
C ARG A 340 2.64 5.76 -17.57
N ALA A 341 1.53 5.80 -16.84
CA ALA A 341 0.48 6.80 -17.02
C ALA A 341 1.02 8.23 -16.88
N ALA A 342 1.84 8.50 -15.86
CA ALA A 342 2.46 9.80 -15.66
C ALA A 342 3.37 10.23 -16.83
N ARG A 343 4.12 9.30 -17.44
CA ARG A 343 4.99 9.57 -18.58
C ARG A 343 4.24 9.75 -19.89
N GLU A 344 3.17 9.00 -20.08
CA GLU A 344 2.36 9.05 -21.30
C GLU A 344 1.43 10.27 -21.34
N GLU A 345 0.97 10.73 -20.16
CA GLU A 345 0.04 11.84 -20.03
C GLU A 345 0.51 12.88 -18.98
N ASN A 346 0.13 12.68 -17.69
CA ASN A 346 0.46 13.56 -16.57
C ASN A 346 0.04 12.90 -15.22
N LEU A 347 0.17 13.65 -14.10
CA LEU A 347 -0.19 13.15 -12.76
C LEU A 347 -1.72 13.04 -12.53
N LEU A 348 -2.55 13.79 -13.25
CA LEU A 348 -4.01 13.62 -13.18
C LEU A 348 -4.40 12.26 -13.75
N ALA A 349 -3.83 11.87 -14.89
CA ALA A 349 -4.05 10.54 -15.47
C ALA A 349 -3.63 9.39 -14.55
N VAL A 350 -2.67 9.62 -13.64
CA VAL A 350 -2.34 8.64 -12.59
C VAL A 350 -3.50 8.48 -11.61
N THR A 351 -4.12 9.58 -11.17
CA THR A 351 -5.29 9.53 -10.28
C THR A 351 -6.49 8.88 -10.97
N ASP A 352 -6.72 9.18 -12.26
CA ASP A 352 -7.78 8.56 -13.07
C ASP A 352 -7.57 7.04 -13.20
N LEU A 353 -6.33 6.61 -13.45
CA LEU A 353 -5.99 5.19 -13.50
C LEU A 353 -6.22 4.50 -12.15
N LEU A 354 -5.83 5.13 -11.04
CA LEU A 354 -6.06 4.63 -9.70
C LEU A 354 -7.56 4.46 -9.42
N ALA A 355 -8.38 5.47 -9.75
CA ALA A 355 -9.82 5.41 -9.57
C ALA A 355 -10.44 4.29 -10.41
N ALA A 356 -10.05 4.16 -11.68
CA ALA A 356 -10.53 3.12 -12.56
C ALA A 356 -10.17 1.70 -12.06
N GLU A 357 -8.88 1.46 -11.73
CA GLU A 357 -8.46 0.16 -11.18
C GLU A 357 -9.15 -0.16 -9.85
N THR A 358 -9.40 0.86 -8.99
CA THR A 358 -10.12 0.68 -7.71
C THR A 358 -11.56 0.23 -7.93
N ARG A 359 -12.24 0.72 -8.97
CA ARG A 359 -13.59 0.29 -9.38
C ARG A 359 -13.62 -1.09 -10.06
N GLY A 360 -12.45 -1.68 -10.34
CA GLY A 360 -12.33 -2.94 -11.07
C GLY A 360 -12.31 -2.79 -12.59
N GLU A 361 -12.12 -1.57 -13.10
CA GLU A 361 -11.96 -1.32 -14.53
C GLU A 361 -10.51 -1.58 -14.97
N ARG A 362 -10.35 -2.22 -16.12
CA ARG A 362 -9.04 -2.37 -16.77
C ARG A 362 -8.99 -1.38 -17.94
N LEU A 363 -8.40 -0.22 -17.73
CA LEU A 363 -8.17 0.72 -18.83
C LEU A 363 -7.18 0.08 -19.80
N ALA A 364 -7.64 -0.14 -21.06
CA ALA A 364 -6.74 -0.49 -22.14
C ALA A 364 -5.73 0.68 -22.33
N PRO A 365 -4.46 0.41 -22.69
CA PRO A 365 -3.55 1.47 -23.09
C PRO A 365 -4.24 2.27 -24.20
N ARG A 366 -4.54 3.55 -23.96
CA ARG A 366 -5.01 4.43 -25.04
C ARG A 366 -3.94 4.39 -26.11
N ALA A 367 -4.29 3.97 -27.32
CA ALA A 367 -3.43 4.06 -28.48
C ALA A 367 -2.97 5.52 -28.54
N ALA A 368 -1.65 5.73 -28.56
CA ALA A 368 -1.05 7.06 -28.57
C ALA A 368 -1.73 7.87 -29.67
N HIS A 369 -2.62 8.77 -29.29
CA HIS A 369 -3.11 9.79 -30.21
C HIS A 369 -1.90 10.67 -30.55
N ARG A 370 -1.26 10.34 -31.67
CA ARG A 370 -0.33 11.23 -32.35
C ARG A 370 -1.05 12.56 -32.50
N ARG A 371 -0.80 13.52 -31.58
CA ARG A 371 -1.15 14.90 -31.84
C ARG A 371 -0.49 15.26 -33.17
N ARG A 372 -1.29 15.34 -34.23
CA ARG A 372 -0.88 15.91 -35.48
C ARG A 372 -0.45 17.33 -35.13
N ARG A 373 0.84 17.61 -35.22
CA ARG A 373 1.34 19.01 -35.26
C ARG A 373 0.52 19.71 -36.33
N PRO A 374 -0.07 20.90 -36.07
CA PRO A 374 -0.67 21.67 -37.12
C PRO A 374 0.40 21.94 -38.17
N ALA A 375 0.10 21.64 -39.44
CA ALA A 375 0.96 21.92 -40.56
C ALA A 375 1.31 23.42 -40.54
N ARG A 376 2.60 23.75 -40.60
CA ARG A 376 3.06 25.12 -40.84
C ARG A 376 2.44 25.57 -42.14
N ALA A 377 1.71 26.69 -42.09
CA ALA A 377 1.26 27.37 -43.28
C ALA A 377 2.48 27.81 -44.14
N PRO A 378 2.38 27.67 -45.48
CA PRO A 378 3.47 28.11 -46.37
C PRO A 378 3.63 29.62 -46.31
N GLY A 379 4.88 30.07 -46.26
CA GLY A 379 5.29 31.42 -46.06
C GLY A 379 4.79 32.37 -47.15
N ALA A 380 4.34 33.55 -46.75
CA ALA A 380 4.17 34.72 -47.58
C ALA A 380 5.50 35.49 -47.65
N GLY A 381 5.78 35.93 -48.86
CA GLY A 381 7.01 36.39 -49.42
C GLY A 381 7.75 37.58 -48.76
N ARG A 382 9.01 37.60 -49.12
CA ARG A 382 9.97 38.72 -49.04
C ARG A 382 9.40 40.05 -49.49
N ALA A 383 9.67 41.11 -48.71
CA ALA A 383 9.88 42.45 -49.24
C ALA A 383 11.13 43.03 -48.58
N ALA A 384 12.05 43.44 -49.46
CA ALA A 384 13.31 44.10 -49.14
C ALA A 384 13.12 45.58 -49.02
N ARG A 385 14.02 46.26 -48.31
CA ARG A 385 14.58 47.62 -48.36
C ARG A 385 14.84 48.12 -46.95
N ALA A 386 15.81 48.91 -46.63
CA ALA A 386 17.03 49.47 -47.25
C ALA A 386 17.82 50.12 -46.10
N HIS A 387 19.11 50.28 -46.30
CA HIS A 387 20.10 50.97 -45.46
C HIS A 387 19.66 52.32 -44.86
N VAL A 388 20.20 52.64 -43.65
CA VAL A 388 20.94 53.89 -43.40
C VAL A 388 21.94 53.67 -42.24
N HIS A 389 23.19 54.12 -42.45
CA HIS A 389 24.33 54.25 -41.57
C HIS A 389 24.17 55.33 -40.48
N SER A 390 24.80 55.16 -39.34
CA SER A 390 25.83 56.00 -38.71
C SER A 390 26.06 55.55 -37.25
N ALA A 391 27.21 55.10 -36.91
CA ALA A 391 28.43 55.68 -36.35
C ALA A 391 28.23 56.48 -35.03
N SER A 392 28.77 55.92 -33.94
CA SER A 392 29.85 56.48 -33.11
C SER A 392 29.84 55.94 -31.68
N ALA A 393 30.94 55.33 -31.27
CA ALA A 393 31.37 55.16 -29.88
C ALA A 393 32.12 56.46 -29.46
N PRO A 394 32.78 56.56 -28.22
CA PRO A 394 32.84 55.74 -27.04
C PRO A 394 32.77 56.52 -25.69
N GLY A 395 32.86 55.85 -24.55
CA GLY A 395 33.20 56.55 -23.30
C GLY A 395 32.96 55.72 -22.04
N THR A 396 33.99 55.08 -21.50
CA THR A 396 34.22 54.71 -20.11
C THR A 396 34.75 55.87 -19.31
N PRO A 397 34.99 55.87 -17.98
CA PRO A 397 34.61 54.96 -16.89
C PRO A 397 34.12 55.72 -15.63
N GLY A 398 33.64 54.94 -14.63
CA GLY A 398 33.38 55.41 -13.27
C GLY A 398 32.88 54.25 -12.44
#